data_6a7d779adf7ada07d64368cfc89488ce
#
_entry.id   6a7d779adf7ada07d64368cfc89488ce
#
_cell.length_a   1.000
_cell.length_b   1.000
_cell.length_c   1.000
_cell.angle_alpha   90.00
_cell.angle_beta   90.00
_cell.angle_gamma   90.00
#
_symmetry.space_group_name_H-M   'P 1'
#
loop_
_entity.id
_entity.type
_entity.pdbx_description
1 polymer ?
#
loop_
_entity_poly.entity_id
_entity_poly.type
_entity_poly.pdbx_seq_one_letter_code
_entity_poly.pdbx_strand_id
1 'polypeptide(L)'
;HGGVTSVAWSPDGSRLASGGSGQGQGDSGELLVWDAHSGQSVHAFVGHPGVVSALNWVPGGEVLVSGGSDGRLRWWQMHSLECVRVQEAHQGTVWALKVSPDGRRLASCGEDGTIRLWDLERGEHVHTLRRDRPYERLNITGIQGLTQAEIASLRALGAIEDAAAESP
;
A
#
# COMPACT_ATOMS: atom_id res chain seq x y z
N HIS A 1 -1.10 16.70 -19.09
CA HIS A 1 -2.30 16.55 -18.26
C HIS A 1 -2.09 15.35 -17.34
N GLY A 2 -2.13 15.59 -16.02
CA GLY A 2 -2.10 14.52 -15.04
C GLY A 2 -3.39 13.68 -15.11
N GLY A 3 -3.28 12.36 -14.92
CA GLY A 3 -4.44 11.47 -14.89
C GLY A 3 -4.95 11.26 -13.47
N VAL A 4 -6.27 11.16 -13.29
CA VAL A 4 -6.89 10.71 -12.03
C VAL A 4 -6.95 9.19 -12.05
N THR A 5 -6.39 8.55 -11.03
CA THR A 5 -6.30 7.08 -10.91
C THR A 5 -7.22 6.53 -9.83
N SER A 6 -7.55 7.33 -8.83
CA SER A 6 -8.38 6.90 -7.70
C SER A 6 -9.25 8.03 -7.18
N VAL A 7 -10.46 7.69 -6.74
CA VAL A 7 -11.38 8.61 -6.06
C VAL A 7 -12.01 7.91 -4.85
N ALA A 8 -12.32 8.69 -3.81
CA ALA A 8 -12.97 8.19 -2.61
C ALA A 8 -13.88 9.24 -1.98
N TRP A 9 -15.11 8.86 -1.65
CA TRP A 9 -16.04 9.69 -0.90
C TRP A 9 -15.71 9.72 0.59
N SER A 10 -15.84 10.90 1.21
CA SER A 10 -15.87 10.98 2.67
C SER A 10 -17.10 10.25 3.21
N PRO A 11 -17.04 9.70 4.43
CA PRO A 11 -18.14 8.92 5.01
C PRO A 11 -19.47 9.66 5.11
N ASP A 12 -19.42 10.98 5.26
CA ASP A 12 -20.60 11.86 5.33
C ASP A 12 -21.07 12.34 3.94
N GLY A 13 -20.35 12.00 2.87
CA GLY A 13 -20.66 12.41 1.51
C GLY A 13 -20.40 13.90 1.20
N SER A 14 -19.85 14.67 2.14
CA SER A 14 -19.60 16.11 1.95
C SER A 14 -18.36 16.41 1.10
N ARG A 15 -17.42 15.47 1.03
CA ARG A 15 -16.14 15.63 0.34
C ARG A 15 -15.83 14.46 -0.58
N LEU A 16 -15.08 14.75 -1.64
CA LEU A 16 -14.47 13.75 -2.51
C LEU A 16 -12.96 13.92 -2.47
N ALA A 17 -12.21 12.83 -2.35
CA ALA A 17 -10.77 12.84 -2.57
C ALA A 17 -10.47 12.28 -3.95
N SER A 18 -9.52 12.87 -4.67
CA SER A 18 -8.98 12.35 -5.93
C SER A 18 -7.48 12.26 -5.86
N GLY A 19 -6.93 11.17 -6.37
CA GLY A 19 -5.50 10.92 -6.47
C GLY A 19 -5.08 10.61 -7.90
N GLY A 20 -3.86 10.96 -8.25
CA GLY A 20 -3.34 10.74 -9.58
C GLY A 20 -1.91 11.22 -9.78
N SER A 21 -1.55 11.47 -11.02
CA SER A 21 -0.29 12.11 -11.41
C SER A 21 -0.49 13.62 -11.49
N GLY A 22 0.45 14.38 -10.91
CA GLY A 22 0.44 15.84 -10.97
C GLY A 22 0.74 16.41 -12.37
N GLN A 23 0.42 17.69 -12.56
CA GLN A 23 0.62 18.44 -13.81
C GLN A 23 1.98 19.15 -13.84
N GLY A 24 3.09 18.48 -13.57
CA GLY A 24 4.42 19.12 -13.54
C GLY A 24 5.48 18.35 -14.35
N GLN A 25 6.64 19.00 -14.55
CA GLN A 25 7.83 18.29 -14.97
C GLN A 25 8.38 17.51 -13.77
N GLY A 26 7.95 16.27 -13.63
CA GLY A 26 8.33 15.34 -12.58
C GLY A 26 7.17 14.41 -12.24
N ASP A 27 7.48 13.19 -11.80
CA ASP A 27 6.52 12.15 -11.42
C ASP A 27 5.87 12.41 -10.05
N SER A 28 5.51 13.67 -9.74
CA SER A 28 4.85 13.99 -8.47
C SER A 28 3.40 13.56 -8.48
N GLY A 29 2.96 12.89 -7.41
CA GLY A 29 1.57 12.55 -7.21
C GLY A 29 0.73 13.75 -6.81
N GLU A 30 -0.48 13.83 -7.31
CA GLU A 30 -1.47 14.83 -6.94
C GLU A 30 -2.55 14.18 -6.06
N LEU A 31 -2.85 14.81 -4.94
CA LEU A 31 -3.92 14.40 -4.04
C LEU A 31 -4.75 15.65 -3.70
N LEU A 32 -5.99 15.66 -4.19
CA LEU A 32 -6.92 16.78 -4.01
C LEU A 32 -8.12 16.34 -3.19
N VAL A 33 -8.62 17.27 -2.37
CA VAL A 33 -9.91 17.15 -1.69
C VAL A 33 -10.83 18.21 -2.23
N TRP A 34 -12.04 17.81 -2.58
CA TRP A 34 -13.08 18.61 -3.19
C TRP A 34 -14.29 18.72 -2.26
N ASP A 35 -14.91 19.85 -2.23
CA ASP A 35 -16.25 20.01 -1.68
C ASP A 35 -17.28 19.45 -2.69
N ALA A 36 -18.03 18.44 -2.26
CA ALA A 36 -18.93 17.71 -3.15
C ALA A 36 -20.17 18.53 -3.56
N HIS A 37 -20.51 19.56 -2.81
CA HIS A 37 -21.66 20.42 -3.11
C HIS A 37 -21.32 21.49 -4.15
N SER A 38 -20.19 22.18 -3.96
CA SER A 38 -19.75 23.25 -4.86
C SER A 38 -18.90 22.78 -6.04
N GLY A 39 -18.32 21.57 -5.95
CA GLY A 39 -17.36 21.05 -6.92
C GLY A 39 -16.00 21.76 -6.90
N GLN A 40 -15.75 22.58 -5.90
CA GLN A 40 -14.48 23.31 -5.78
C GLN A 40 -13.44 22.47 -5.03
N SER A 41 -12.17 22.58 -5.44
CA SER A 41 -11.04 22.04 -4.71
C SER A 41 -10.86 22.80 -3.40
N VAL A 42 -10.89 22.06 -2.29
CA VAL A 42 -10.72 22.61 -0.92
C VAL A 42 -9.26 22.61 -0.53
N HIS A 43 -8.53 21.55 -0.88
CA HIS A 43 -7.13 21.40 -0.50
C HIS A 43 -6.37 20.49 -1.48
N ALA A 44 -5.08 20.80 -1.67
CA ALA A 44 -4.13 19.98 -2.40
C ALA A 44 -3.01 19.52 -1.45
N PHE A 45 -2.89 18.21 -1.30
CA PHE A 45 -1.82 17.62 -0.49
C PHE A 45 -0.60 17.33 -1.35
N VAL A 46 0.58 17.63 -0.81
CA VAL A 46 1.88 17.36 -1.44
C VAL A 46 2.64 16.34 -0.60
N GLY A 47 3.26 15.34 -1.22
CA GLY A 47 4.08 14.39 -0.47
C GLY A 47 4.31 13.03 -1.12
N HIS A 48 3.50 12.62 -2.11
CA HIS A 48 3.82 11.45 -2.94
C HIS A 48 4.80 11.86 -4.04
N PRO A 49 6.01 11.25 -4.09
CA PRO A 49 6.97 11.52 -5.17
C PRO A 49 6.55 10.91 -6.51
N GLY A 50 5.56 10.02 -6.52
CA GLY A 50 4.99 9.35 -7.68
C GLY A 50 3.48 9.34 -7.65
N VAL A 51 2.85 8.68 -8.60
CA VAL A 51 1.38 8.63 -8.78
C VAL A 51 0.68 8.17 -7.50
N VAL A 52 -0.36 8.88 -7.09
CA VAL A 52 -1.29 8.43 -6.02
C VAL A 52 -2.27 7.46 -6.64
N SER A 53 -2.11 6.16 -6.38
CA SER A 53 -2.85 5.08 -7.04
C SER A 53 -4.07 4.59 -6.26
N ALA A 54 -4.11 4.82 -4.96
CA ALA A 54 -5.18 4.33 -4.09
C ALA A 54 -5.53 5.32 -2.98
N LEU A 55 -6.82 5.44 -2.67
CA LEU A 55 -7.37 6.30 -1.63
C LEU A 55 -8.45 5.59 -0.84
N ASN A 56 -8.52 5.85 0.46
CA ASN A 56 -9.66 5.48 1.28
C ASN A 56 -9.79 6.41 2.48
N TRP A 57 -11.03 6.82 2.79
CA TRP A 57 -11.32 7.57 4.00
C TRP A 57 -11.45 6.62 5.20
N VAL A 58 -10.95 7.06 6.33
CA VAL A 58 -11.23 6.41 7.62
C VAL A 58 -12.66 6.78 8.05
N PRO A 59 -13.45 5.86 8.62
CA PRO A 59 -14.72 6.18 9.23
C PRO A 59 -14.59 7.36 10.21
N GLY A 60 -15.55 8.31 10.15
CA GLY A 60 -15.45 9.58 10.86
C GLY A 60 -15.00 10.75 9.98
N GLY A 61 -14.33 10.50 8.84
CA GLY A 61 -13.95 11.55 7.89
C GLY A 61 -12.79 12.46 8.30
N GLU A 62 -12.18 12.17 9.43
CA GLU A 62 -11.06 12.97 9.99
C GLU A 62 -9.72 12.64 9.35
N VAL A 63 -9.58 11.45 8.78
CA VAL A 63 -8.35 10.95 8.19
C VAL A 63 -8.61 10.35 6.80
N LEU A 64 -7.77 10.73 5.85
CA LEU A 64 -7.67 10.10 4.54
C LEU A 64 -6.38 9.28 4.49
N VAL A 65 -6.42 8.08 3.92
CA VAL A 65 -5.23 7.26 3.66
C VAL A 65 -5.01 7.17 2.16
N SER A 66 -3.78 7.35 1.74
CA SER A 66 -3.38 7.21 0.34
C SER A 66 -2.25 6.20 0.19
N GLY A 67 -2.20 5.56 -0.97
CA GLY A 67 -1.11 4.72 -1.43
C GLY A 67 -0.63 5.17 -2.80
N GLY A 68 0.67 5.04 -3.05
CA GLY A 68 1.29 5.52 -4.27
C GLY A 68 2.21 4.53 -4.95
N SER A 69 2.71 4.92 -6.10
CA SER A 69 3.71 4.17 -6.87
C SER A 69 5.07 4.08 -6.16
N ASP A 70 5.27 4.86 -5.10
CA ASP A 70 6.43 4.82 -4.22
C ASP A 70 6.36 3.67 -3.18
N GLY A 71 5.31 2.84 -3.22
CA GLY A 71 5.11 1.73 -2.31
C GLY A 71 4.73 2.12 -0.89
N ARG A 72 4.47 3.39 -0.63
CA ARG A 72 4.20 3.91 0.70
C ARG A 72 2.74 4.25 0.91
N LEU A 73 2.29 4.10 2.16
CA LEU A 73 1.03 4.63 2.66
C LEU A 73 1.28 5.96 3.38
N ARG A 74 0.33 6.89 3.23
CA ARG A 74 0.32 8.17 3.94
C ARG A 74 -1.04 8.41 4.57
N TRP A 75 -1.01 8.92 5.81
CA TRP A 75 -2.20 9.33 6.56
C TRP A 75 -2.25 10.86 6.59
N TRP A 76 -3.36 11.41 6.16
CA TRP A 76 -3.58 12.85 6.03
C TRP A 76 -4.67 13.26 6.99
N GLN A 77 -4.35 14.15 7.90
CA GLN A 77 -5.30 14.66 8.89
C GLN A 77 -6.07 15.83 8.30
N MET A 78 -7.40 15.78 8.34
CA MET A 78 -8.23 16.80 7.69
C MET A 78 -8.32 18.13 8.43
N HIS A 79 -8.13 18.15 9.74
CA HIS A 79 -8.18 19.39 10.51
C HIS A 79 -6.86 20.20 10.44
N SER A 80 -5.71 19.53 10.42
CA SER A 80 -4.40 20.19 10.29
C SER A 80 -3.93 20.32 8.85
N LEU A 81 -4.54 19.56 7.92
CA LEU A 81 -4.17 19.46 6.52
C LEU A 81 -2.71 18.99 6.31
N GLU A 82 -2.25 18.13 7.21
CA GLU A 82 -0.87 17.63 7.22
C GLU A 82 -0.81 16.12 7.03
N CYS A 83 0.33 15.64 6.51
CA CYS A 83 0.69 14.23 6.52
C CYS A 83 1.21 13.87 7.91
N VAL A 84 0.41 13.13 8.68
CA VAL A 84 0.75 12.76 10.07
C VAL A 84 1.51 11.44 10.17
N ARG A 85 1.51 10.64 9.10
CA ARG A 85 2.21 9.36 9.09
C ARG A 85 2.58 8.95 7.68
N VAL A 86 3.77 8.35 7.53
CA VAL A 86 4.24 7.67 6.32
C VAL A 86 4.72 6.29 6.72
N GLN A 87 4.30 5.27 5.97
CA GLN A 87 4.65 3.88 6.22
C GLN A 87 5.07 3.18 4.94
N GLU A 88 6.18 2.47 4.96
CA GLU A 88 6.55 1.56 3.87
C GLU A 88 5.60 0.37 3.87
N ALA A 89 4.91 0.17 2.74
CA ALA A 89 3.84 -0.81 2.64
C ALA A 89 4.14 -1.94 1.66
N HIS A 90 4.62 -1.65 0.47
CA HIS A 90 4.84 -2.64 -0.56
C HIS A 90 6.14 -2.37 -1.33
N GLN A 91 6.68 -3.43 -1.94
CA GLN A 91 7.74 -3.28 -2.94
C GLN A 91 7.08 -2.98 -4.29
N GLY A 92 7.16 -1.72 -4.72
CA GLY A 92 6.45 -1.21 -5.89
C GLY A 92 5.08 -0.61 -5.55
N THR A 93 4.26 -0.41 -6.56
CA THR A 93 3.00 0.34 -6.48
C THR A 93 1.99 -0.27 -5.51
N VAL A 94 1.36 0.59 -4.69
CA VAL A 94 0.16 0.23 -3.91
C VAL A 94 -1.04 0.32 -4.84
N TRP A 95 -1.67 -0.80 -5.16
CA TRP A 95 -2.78 -0.83 -6.12
C TRP A 95 -4.14 -0.47 -5.52
N ALA A 96 -4.40 -0.91 -4.31
CA ALA A 96 -5.69 -0.63 -3.67
C ALA A 96 -5.57 -0.55 -2.14
N LEU A 97 -6.51 0.19 -1.56
CA LEU A 97 -6.71 0.36 -0.13
C LEU A 97 -8.17 0.09 0.22
N LYS A 98 -8.41 -0.54 1.36
CA LYS A 98 -9.75 -0.71 1.90
C LYS A 98 -9.73 -0.68 3.42
N VAL A 99 -10.50 0.21 3.99
CA VAL A 99 -10.75 0.25 5.44
C VAL A 99 -11.86 -0.77 5.77
N SER A 100 -11.67 -1.51 6.88
CA SER A 100 -12.68 -2.42 7.38
C SER A 100 -13.94 -1.67 7.85
N PRO A 101 -15.13 -2.29 7.80
CA PRO A 101 -16.37 -1.63 8.18
C PRO A 101 -16.39 -1.09 9.62
N ASP A 102 -15.64 -1.72 10.53
CA ASP A 102 -15.49 -1.29 11.92
C ASP A 102 -14.47 -0.16 12.11
N GLY A 103 -13.78 0.26 11.04
CA GLY A 103 -12.77 1.31 11.07
C GLY A 103 -11.47 0.98 11.78
N ARG A 104 -11.25 -0.29 12.16
CA ARG A 104 -10.08 -0.68 12.95
C ARG A 104 -8.90 -1.15 12.12
N ARG A 105 -9.17 -1.65 10.91
CA ARG A 105 -8.15 -2.24 10.04
C ARG A 105 -8.12 -1.55 8.69
N LEU A 106 -6.94 -1.50 8.12
CA LEU A 106 -6.73 -1.15 6.72
C LEU A 106 -6.13 -2.36 6.02
N ALA A 107 -6.64 -2.68 4.83
CA ALA A 107 -6.03 -3.62 3.91
C ALA A 107 -5.39 -2.83 2.77
N SER A 108 -4.17 -3.18 2.39
CA SER A 108 -3.50 -2.70 1.18
C SER A 108 -3.09 -3.88 0.32
N CYS A 109 -3.13 -3.73 -1.00
CA CYS A 109 -2.51 -4.68 -1.92
C CYS A 109 -1.53 -3.96 -2.85
N GLY A 110 -0.47 -4.64 -3.24
CA GLY A 110 0.60 -4.03 -4.01
C GLY A 110 1.16 -4.90 -5.11
N GLU A 111 2.07 -4.31 -5.85
CA GLU A 111 2.78 -4.94 -6.98
C GLU A 111 3.62 -6.16 -6.57
N ASP A 112 4.02 -6.23 -5.30
CA ASP A 112 4.73 -7.37 -4.71
C ASP A 112 3.86 -8.63 -4.56
N GLY A 113 2.60 -8.59 -5.02
CA GLY A 113 1.66 -9.72 -4.98
C GLY A 113 1.14 -10.05 -3.59
N THR A 114 1.31 -9.14 -2.62
CA THR A 114 0.85 -9.33 -1.25
C THR A 114 -0.36 -8.46 -0.93
N ILE A 115 -1.13 -8.91 0.07
CA ILE A 115 -2.08 -8.06 0.79
C ILE A 115 -1.53 -7.88 2.20
N ARG A 116 -1.49 -6.64 2.67
CA ARG A 116 -1.06 -6.32 4.04
C ARG A 116 -2.21 -5.75 4.84
N LEU A 117 -2.32 -6.20 6.08
CA LEU A 117 -3.30 -5.72 7.04
C LEU A 117 -2.58 -4.84 8.07
N TRP A 118 -3.17 -3.70 8.35
CA TRP A 118 -2.65 -2.67 9.23
C TRP A 118 -3.64 -2.38 10.36
N ASP A 119 -3.13 -2.11 11.53
CA ASP A 119 -3.90 -1.47 12.59
C ASP A 119 -4.05 0.01 12.23
N LEU A 120 -5.27 0.51 12.12
CA LEU A 120 -5.52 1.86 11.62
C LEU A 120 -5.14 2.94 12.64
N GLU A 121 -5.33 2.68 13.93
CA GLU A 121 -5.00 3.61 15.00
C GLU A 121 -3.49 3.73 15.20
N ARG A 122 -2.80 2.58 15.27
CA ARG A 122 -1.34 2.53 15.46
C ARG A 122 -0.57 2.72 14.17
N GLY A 123 -1.16 2.41 13.01
CA GLY A 123 -0.51 2.37 11.71
C GLY A 123 0.52 1.24 11.59
N GLU A 124 0.42 0.24 12.45
CA GLU A 124 1.34 -0.88 12.50
C GLU A 124 0.90 -2.00 11.55
N HIS A 125 1.87 -2.63 10.92
CA HIS A 125 1.64 -3.83 10.13
C HIS A 125 1.25 -4.99 11.06
N VAL A 126 0.16 -5.70 10.72
CA VAL A 126 -0.37 -6.80 11.52
C VAL A 126 -0.12 -8.15 10.84
N HIS A 127 -0.51 -8.27 9.58
CA HIS A 127 -0.39 -9.51 8.82
C HIS A 127 -0.06 -9.23 7.36
N THR A 128 0.69 -10.15 6.76
CA THR A 128 0.84 -10.25 5.30
C THR A 128 0.12 -11.50 4.82
N LEU A 129 -0.80 -11.31 3.87
CA LEU A 129 -1.47 -12.38 3.15
C LEU A 129 -0.85 -12.45 1.76
N ARG A 130 -0.47 -13.63 1.34
CA ARG A 130 0.03 -13.88 0.00
C ARG A 130 -0.49 -15.24 -0.48
N ARG A 131 -0.54 -15.39 -1.78
CA ARG A 131 -0.83 -16.67 -2.38
C ARG A 131 0.33 -17.63 -2.08
N ASP A 132 0.02 -18.88 -1.73
CA ASP A 132 1.03 -19.92 -1.57
C ASP A 132 1.89 -20.00 -2.84
N ARG A 133 3.20 -19.99 -2.65
CA ARG A 133 4.14 -20.17 -3.76
C ARG A 133 4.15 -21.64 -4.16
N PRO A 134 4.41 -21.98 -5.44
CA PRO A 134 4.36 -23.37 -5.92
C PRO A 134 5.16 -24.36 -5.08
N TYR A 135 6.22 -23.89 -4.41
CA TYR A 135 7.12 -24.74 -3.61
C TYR A 135 7.22 -24.30 -2.16
N GLU A 136 6.21 -23.60 -1.60
CA GLU A 136 6.26 -22.97 -0.27
C GLU A 136 6.48 -23.95 0.90
N ARG A 137 6.29 -25.23 0.70
CA ARG A 137 6.55 -26.27 1.71
C ARG A 137 7.56 -27.30 1.24
N LEU A 138 8.20 -27.08 0.11
CA LEU A 138 9.23 -27.98 -0.39
C LEU A 138 10.52 -27.70 0.37
N ASN A 139 10.96 -28.67 1.16
CA ASN A 139 12.28 -28.63 1.78
C ASN A 139 13.31 -29.20 0.80
N ILE A 140 14.28 -28.37 0.44
CA ILE A 140 15.37 -28.71 -0.48
C ILE A 140 16.70 -28.95 0.25
N THR A 141 16.67 -29.08 1.58
CA THR A 141 17.87 -29.35 2.39
C THR A 141 18.52 -30.67 1.99
N GLY A 142 19.78 -30.61 1.63
CA GLY A 142 20.55 -31.80 1.28
C GLY A 142 20.23 -32.42 -0.10
N ILE A 143 19.40 -31.81 -0.92
CA ILE A 143 19.18 -32.29 -2.30
C ILE A 143 20.47 -32.13 -3.11
N GLN A 144 20.94 -33.24 -3.68
CA GLN A 144 22.11 -33.27 -4.55
C GLN A 144 21.72 -33.10 -6.01
N GLY A 145 22.63 -32.53 -6.82
CA GLY A 145 22.45 -32.39 -8.24
C GLY A 145 21.78 -31.09 -8.72
N LEU A 146 21.40 -30.21 -7.80
CA LEU A 146 20.93 -28.87 -8.14
C LEU A 146 22.11 -27.89 -8.26
N THR A 147 22.07 -27.06 -9.28
CA THR A 147 22.98 -25.92 -9.42
C THR A 147 22.56 -24.79 -8.46
N GLN A 148 23.49 -23.88 -8.18
CA GLN A 148 23.18 -22.69 -7.36
C GLN A 148 22.05 -21.83 -7.95
N ALA A 149 21.95 -21.76 -9.26
CA ALA A 149 20.88 -21.03 -9.95
C ALA A 149 19.51 -21.71 -9.77
N GLU A 150 19.45 -23.04 -9.80
CA GLU A 150 18.22 -23.80 -9.55
C GLU A 150 17.78 -23.70 -8.10
N ILE A 151 18.71 -23.79 -7.16
CA ILE A 151 18.45 -23.56 -5.72
C ILE A 151 17.89 -22.15 -5.49
N ALA A 152 18.51 -21.13 -6.08
CA ALA A 152 18.02 -19.74 -5.98
C ALA A 152 16.63 -19.58 -6.56
N SER A 153 16.35 -20.24 -7.70
CA SER A 153 15.03 -20.22 -8.33
C SER A 153 13.97 -20.92 -7.48
N LEU A 154 14.28 -22.08 -6.92
CA LEU A 154 13.37 -22.82 -6.02
C LEU A 154 13.07 -22.02 -4.75
N ARG A 155 14.09 -21.37 -4.15
CA ARG A 155 13.91 -20.48 -3.00
C ARG A 155 13.02 -19.27 -3.36
N ALA A 156 13.24 -18.66 -4.51
CA ALA A 156 12.39 -17.56 -4.99
C ALA A 156 10.92 -17.99 -5.17
N LEU A 157 10.69 -19.26 -5.47
CA LEU A 157 9.37 -19.88 -5.61
C LEU A 157 8.80 -20.44 -4.28
N GLY A 158 9.51 -20.25 -3.16
CA GLY A 158 9.01 -20.58 -1.82
C GLY A 158 9.62 -21.83 -1.18
N ALA A 159 10.55 -22.53 -1.83
CA ALA A 159 11.24 -23.65 -1.20
C ALA A 159 12.06 -23.19 0.00
N ILE A 160 12.14 -24.02 1.02
CA ILE A 160 12.90 -23.79 2.25
C ILE A 160 14.15 -24.69 2.28
N GLU A 161 15.16 -24.22 2.94
CA GLU A 161 16.35 -24.99 3.28
C GLU A 161 16.63 -24.78 4.77
N ASP A 162 16.53 -25.84 5.54
CA ASP A 162 16.85 -25.77 6.95
C ASP A 162 18.35 -25.48 7.11
N ALA A 163 18.70 -24.56 8.00
CA ALA A 163 20.10 -24.37 8.36
C ALA A 163 20.63 -25.72 8.83
N ALA A 164 21.68 -26.23 8.17
CA ALA A 164 22.34 -27.45 8.59
C ALA A 164 22.67 -27.30 10.08
N ALA A 165 22.12 -28.20 10.90
CA ALA A 165 22.54 -28.32 12.27
C ALA A 165 24.05 -28.59 12.19
N GLU A 166 24.87 -27.61 12.57
CA GLU A 166 26.30 -27.82 12.78
C GLU A 166 26.38 -28.91 13.84
N SER A 167 26.68 -30.11 13.39
CA SER A 167 26.98 -31.21 14.29
C SER A 167 28.32 -30.95 14.95
N PRO A 168 28.45 -31.17 16.26
CA PRO A 168 29.66 -30.91 17.05
C PRO A 168 30.84 -31.78 16.65
#